data_9916f79cf7637cf6f1612e8a5ecbd66b
#
_entry.id   9916f79cf7637cf6f1612e8a5ecbd66b
#
_cell.length_a   1.000
_cell.length_b   1.000
_cell.length_c   1.000
_cell.angle_alpha   90.00
_cell.angle_beta   90.00
_cell.angle_gamma   90.00
#
_symmetry.space_group_name_H-M   'P 1'
#
loop_
_entity.id
_entity.type
_entity.pdbx_description
1 polymer ?
#
loop_
_entity_poly.entity_id
_entity_poly.type
_entity_poly.pdbx_seq_one_letter_code
_entity_poly.pdbx_strand_id
1 'polypeptide(L)'
;KSKKEETILDPETGLMVIEMDSDINWSSTVNPKIPYNNIVKLKSSFDQSVEYVVFDRDYKLLIPNEYTVLTKWSTDYVQGAFFIRTNCGIFGCLVDNVIDSGNLSSPLELKFKNENYTLYGDDGQFILPNKFVNQIKDTQDFKGLSLRIKNRVIPIGEETVEKLSILYKKSLKKWEVPNFKILAKDVEEDASIKDIASKSLPKVVTIKSSRGQGTGFFINDDGLLMTNRHVIGSGKKVNLQIETATGAKLSGDVIYVSREDDFAIIKVNGNNYPKALPICYASYPVPGEEVIALGSPRGLSNTITRGIVSAFRRSGSFSEGFATTGASLIQTDAAINPGNSGGPLVNSNGEVIGINTFAKTSSGGSQGLNFAISIIDILQQVNVSRPEINSDKGFKLNECGNVVGYIAVSYTHLTLPTIRTV
;
A
#
# COMPACT_ATOMS: atom_id res chain seq x y z
N LYS A 1 -13.85 13.33 -39.13
CA LYS A 1 -14.67 12.22 -38.59
C LYS A 1 -13.82 11.52 -37.55
N SER A 2 -14.01 11.79 -36.25
CA SER A 2 -13.39 11.00 -35.17
C SER A 2 -13.93 9.58 -35.28
N LYS A 3 -13.05 8.59 -35.37
CA LYS A 3 -13.46 7.21 -35.09
C LYS A 3 -14.05 7.21 -33.68
N LYS A 4 -15.34 6.90 -33.55
CA LYS A 4 -15.92 6.54 -32.26
C LYS A 4 -15.10 5.34 -31.74
N GLU A 5 -14.47 5.49 -30.59
CA GLU A 5 -13.80 4.39 -29.93
C GLU A 5 -14.86 3.34 -29.66
N GLU A 6 -14.59 2.10 -30.11
CA GLU A 6 -15.54 1.00 -30.04
C GLU A 6 -15.53 0.45 -28.62
N THR A 7 -16.71 0.48 -28.00
CA THR A 7 -16.88 -0.14 -26.69
C THR A 7 -17.11 -1.63 -26.86
N ILE A 8 -16.30 -2.44 -26.21
CA ILE A 8 -16.36 -3.91 -26.28
C ILE A 8 -16.76 -4.51 -24.93
N LEU A 9 -17.37 -5.68 -24.96
CA LEU A 9 -17.65 -6.46 -23.76
C LEU A 9 -16.37 -7.19 -23.32
N ASP A 10 -15.86 -6.85 -22.18
CA ASP A 10 -14.71 -7.55 -21.61
C ASP A 10 -15.11 -8.92 -21.05
N PRO A 11 -14.54 -10.03 -21.56
CA PRO A 11 -14.96 -11.38 -21.18
C PRO A 11 -14.58 -11.76 -19.74
N GLU A 12 -13.58 -11.12 -19.15
CA GLU A 12 -13.12 -11.44 -17.79
C GLU A 12 -14.02 -10.81 -16.71
N THR A 13 -14.48 -9.59 -16.95
CA THR A 13 -15.26 -8.82 -15.96
C THR A 13 -16.73 -8.66 -16.34
N GLY A 14 -17.08 -8.87 -17.61
CA GLY A 14 -18.40 -8.55 -18.15
C GLY A 14 -18.69 -7.04 -18.16
N LEU A 15 -17.65 -6.20 -18.14
CA LEU A 15 -17.76 -4.74 -18.29
C LEU A 15 -17.78 -4.36 -19.76
N MET A 16 -18.52 -3.30 -20.09
CA MET A 16 -18.37 -2.59 -21.36
C MET A 16 -17.17 -1.65 -21.22
N VAL A 17 -16.12 -1.85 -22.00
CA VAL A 17 -14.85 -1.12 -21.87
C VAL A 17 -14.36 -0.59 -23.22
N ILE A 18 -13.52 0.44 -23.16
CA ILE A 18 -12.67 0.91 -24.25
C ILE A 18 -11.26 0.44 -23.96
N GLU A 19 -10.62 -0.29 -24.88
CA GLU A 19 -9.25 -0.75 -24.72
C GLU A 19 -8.26 0.32 -25.16
N MET A 20 -7.24 0.56 -24.31
CA MET A 20 -6.19 1.55 -24.58
C MET A 20 -4.84 1.04 -24.08
N ASP A 21 -3.76 1.63 -24.60
CA ASP A 21 -2.40 1.42 -24.07
C ASP A 21 -2.23 2.14 -22.73
N SER A 22 -1.53 1.51 -21.78
CA SER A 22 -1.26 2.10 -20.47
C SER A 22 -0.35 3.34 -20.52
N ASP A 23 0.46 3.47 -21.60
CA ASP A 23 1.42 4.56 -21.77
C ASP A 23 0.77 5.86 -22.27
N ILE A 24 -0.55 5.91 -22.33
CA ILE A 24 -1.27 7.10 -22.75
C ILE A 24 -1.03 8.29 -21.81
N ASN A 25 -0.67 9.43 -22.37
CA ASN A 25 -0.58 10.68 -21.62
C ASN A 25 -1.98 11.22 -21.31
N TRP A 26 -2.61 10.72 -20.25
CA TRP A 26 -3.97 11.06 -19.85
C TRP A 26 -4.05 12.41 -19.11
N SER A 27 -2.95 12.88 -18.51
CA SER A 27 -2.91 14.13 -17.72
C SER A 27 -2.66 15.37 -18.57
N SER A 28 -2.77 15.27 -19.89
CA SER A 28 -2.63 16.41 -20.79
C SER A 28 -4.00 17.02 -21.13
N THR A 29 -4.11 18.35 -20.99
CA THR A 29 -5.34 19.09 -21.37
C THR A 29 -5.62 19.06 -22.87
N VAL A 30 -4.67 18.65 -23.69
CA VAL A 30 -4.73 18.72 -25.18
C VAL A 30 -4.89 17.34 -25.81
N ASN A 31 -5.05 16.27 -25.03
CA ASN A 31 -5.20 14.93 -25.60
C ASN A 31 -6.67 14.61 -25.95
N PRO A 32 -7.07 14.71 -27.24
CA PRO A 32 -8.46 14.50 -27.67
C PRO A 32 -8.88 13.02 -27.63
N LYS A 33 -7.96 12.09 -27.31
CA LYS A 33 -8.19 10.65 -27.38
C LYS A 33 -8.57 10.02 -26.04
N ILE A 34 -8.65 10.79 -24.96
CA ILE A 34 -9.06 10.25 -23.68
C ILE A 34 -10.58 10.08 -23.64
N PRO A 35 -11.09 8.86 -23.45
CA PRO A 35 -12.54 8.60 -23.39
C PRO A 35 -13.04 8.88 -21.96
N TYR A 36 -13.19 10.17 -21.65
CA TYR A 36 -13.72 10.60 -20.35
C TYR A 36 -15.09 9.98 -20.08
N ASN A 37 -15.41 9.74 -18.80
CA ASN A 37 -16.67 9.16 -18.33
C ASN A 37 -16.98 7.77 -18.91
N ASN A 38 -15.93 7.01 -19.26
CA ASN A 38 -16.06 5.62 -19.69
C ASN A 38 -15.15 4.73 -18.88
N ILE A 39 -15.50 3.45 -18.78
CA ILE A 39 -14.60 2.44 -18.22
C ILE A 39 -13.58 2.06 -19.28
N VAL A 40 -12.32 2.24 -18.97
CA VAL A 40 -11.20 1.98 -19.87
C VAL A 40 -10.40 0.79 -19.32
N LYS A 41 -10.09 -0.15 -20.22
CA LYS A 41 -9.17 -1.25 -19.96
C LYS A 41 -7.80 -0.85 -20.50
N LEU A 42 -6.89 -0.50 -19.60
CA LEU A 42 -5.51 -0.19 -19.93
C LEU A 42 -4.70 -1.49 -20.01
N LYS A 43 -3.98 -1.67 -21.11
CA LYS A 43 -3.04 -2.79 -21.31
C LYS A 43 -1.63 -2.25 -21.40
N SER A 44 -0.74 -2.78 -20.60
CA SER A 44 0.69 -2.47 -20.71
C SER A 44 1.31 -3.31 -21.82
N SER A 45 1.97 -2.62 -22.76
CA SER A 45 2.74 -3.28 -23.82
C SER A 45 4.00 -3.94 -23.25
N PHE A 46 4.49 -3.47 -22.10
CA PHE A 46 5.74 -3.92 -21.49
C PHE A 46 5.59 -5.24 -20.71
N ASP A 47 4.57 -5.33 -19.85
CA ASP A 47 4.42 -6.47 -18.92
C ASP A 47 3.07 -7.20 -19.06
N GLN A 48 2.26 -6.80 -20.05
CA GLN A 48 0.92 -7.35 -20.31
C GLN A 48 -0.05 -7.18 -19.12
N SER A 49 0.27 -6.31 -18.17
CA SER A 49 -0.63 -6.00 -17.05
C SER A 49 -1.89 -5.30 -17.57
N VAL A 50 -3.00 -5.53 -16.87
CA VAL A 50 -4.30 -4.95 -17.20
C VAL A 50 -4.82 -4.18 -16.01
N GLU A 51 -5.25 -2.94 -16.25
CA GLU A 51 -5.89 -2.09 -15.28
C GLU A 51 -7.23 -1.55 -15.81
N TYR A 52 -8.24 -1.51 -14.96
CA TYR A 52 -9.52 -0.89 -15.30
C TYR A 52 -9.65 0.45 -14.58
N VAL A 53 -9.91 1.50 -15.36
CA VAL A 53 -9.96 2.87 -14.84
C VAL A 53 -11.14 3.64 -15.45
N VAL A 54 -11.49 4.74 -14.78
CA VAL A 54 -12.37 5.77 -15.34
C VAL A 54 -11.56 7.06 -15.38
N PHE A 55 -11.47 7.66 -16.55
CA PHE A 55 -10.92 9.00 -16.69
C PHE A 55 -12.02 10.03 -16.56
N ASP A 56 -11.70 11.10 -15.87
CA ASP A 56 -12.62 12.21 -15.64
C ASP A 56 -11.96 13.55 -15.89
N ARG A 57 -12.77 14.49 -16.36
CA ARG A 57 -12.35 15.87 -16.59
C ARG A 57 -13.45 16.80 -16.13
N ASP A 58 -13.21 17.47 -15.04
CA ASP A 58 -14.11 18.46 -14.49
C ASP A 58 -13.46 19.84 -14.39
N TYR A 59 -14.29 20.87 -14.41
CA TYR A 59 -13.81 22.24 -14.28
C TYR A 59 -14.76 23.10 -13.49
N LYS A 60 -14.22 24.18 -12.94
CA LYS A 60 -14.99 25.25 -12.29
C LYS A 60 -14.52 26.61 -12.81
N LEU A 61 -15.42 27.29 -13.48
CA LEU A 61 -15.18 28.67 -13.97
C LEU A 61 -15.45 29.67 -12.83
N LEU A 62 -14.43 30.43 -12.48
CA LEU A 62 -14.50 31.56 -11.55
C LEU A 62 -13.76 32.73 -12.18
N ILE A 63 -14.46 33.51 -12.96
CA ILE A 63 -13.90 34.62 -13.75
C ILE A 63 -12.96 35.49 -12.87
N PRO A 64 -11.72 35.77 -13.31
CA PRO A 64 -11.14 35.46 -14.63
C PRO A 64 -10.45 34.09 -14.77
N ASN A 65 -10.58 33.20 -13.80
CA ASN A 65 -9.86 31.92 -13.77
C ASN A 65 -10.78 30.73 -14.03
N GLU A 66 -10.26 29.73 -14.72
CA GLU A 66 -10.83 28.38 -14.82
C GLU A 66 -9.94 27.39 -14.07
N TYR A 67 -10.55 26.59 -13.21
CA TYR A 67 -9.91 25.51 -12.48
C TYR A 67 -10.34 24.18 -13.11
N THR A 68 -9.43 23.51 -13.79
CA THR A 68 -9.66 22.20 -14.42
C THR A 68 -8.93 21.14 -13.66
N VAL A 69 -9.57 20.01 -13.43
CA VAL A 69 -8.96 18.81 -12.89
C VAL A 69 -9.14 17.65 -13.85
N LEU A 70 -8.08 16.86 -14.00
CA LEU A 70 -8.09 15.59 -14.70
C LEU A 70 -7.83 14.51 -13.67
N THR A 71 -8.65 13.47 -13.62
CA THR A 71 -8.46 12.36 -12.71
C THR A 71 -8.54 11.02 -13.42
N LYS A 72 -7.74 10.07 -12.93
CA LYS A 72 -7.76 8.67 -13.30
C LYS A 72 -8.14 7.87 -12.06
N TRP A 73 -9.29 7.23 -12.07
CA TRP A 73 -9.84 6.46 -10.96
C TRP A 73 -9.70 4.98 -11.25
N SER A 74 -9.06 4.25 -10.37
CA SER A 74 -9.04 2.77 -10.38
C SER A 74 -9.86 2.21 -9.23
N THR A 75 -9.81 0.89 -9.03
CA THR A 75 -10.44 0.25 -7.87
C THR A 75 -9.73 0.56 -6.54
N ASP A 76 -8.48 1.01 -6.60
CA ASP A 76 -7.63 1.13 -5.40
C ASP A 76 -7.05 2.52 -5.18
N TYR A 77 -6.98 3.33 -6.21
CA TYR A 77 -6.41 4.67 -6.11
C TYR A 77 -7.11 5.66 -7.03
N VAL A 78 -6.95 6.92 -6.74
CA VAL A 78 -7.17 8.04 -7.66
C VAL A 78 -5.85 8.72 -7.93
N GLN A 79 -5.59 9.04 -9.18
CA GLN A 79 -4.47 9.86 -9.61
C GLN A 79 -5.01 11.12 -10.29
N GLY A 80 -4.39 12.27 -10.03
CA GLY A 80 -4.94 13.51 -10.58
C GLY A 80 -3.90 14.58 -10.86
N ALA A 81 -4.24 15.40 -11.87
CA ALA A 81 -3.53 16.60 -12.23
C ALA A 81 -4.51 17.78 -12.29
N PHE A 82 -4.02 18.96 -12.01
CA PHE A 82 -4.83 20.17 -12.07
C PHE A 82 -4.20 21.24 -12.95
N PHE A 83 -5.05 22.13 -13.45
CA PHE A 83 -4.67 23.27 -14.27
C PHE A 83 -5.47 24.49 -13.84
N ILE A 84 -4.79 25.63 -13.75
CA ILE A 84 -5.42 26.92 -13.52
C ILE A 84 -5.15 27.79 -14.74
N ARG A 85 -6.20 28.21 -15.43
CA ARG A 85 -6.13 29.11 -16.56
C ARG A 85 -6.65 30.47 -16.17
N THR A 86 -6.11 31.52 -16.77
CA THR A 86 -6.58 32.90 -16.59
C THR A 86 -7.13 33.47 -17.89
N ASN A 87 -7.68 34.68 -17.81
CA ASN A 87 -8.35 35.37 -18.93
C ASN A 87 -9.55 34.60 -19.51
N CYS A 88 -10.26 33.90 -18.63
CA CYS A 88 -11.48 33.21 -18.97
C CYS A 88 -12.70 34.13 -18.79
N GLY A 89 -13.56 34.20 -19.82
CA GLY A 89 -14.85 34.87 -19.77
C GLY A 89 -16.02 33.88 -19.66
N ILE A 90 -17.25 34.39 -19.78
CA ILE A 90 -18.48 33.58 -19.77
C ILE A 90 -18.55 32.55 -20.90
N PHE A 91 -17.77 32.72 -21.96
CA PHE A 91 -17.65 31.79 -23.10
C PHE A 91 -16.41 30.88 -23.02
N GLY A 92 -15.74 30.78 -21.86
CA GLY A 92 -14.54 30.01 -21.67
C GLY A 92 -13.24 30.82 -21.80
N CYS A 93 -12.11 30.13 -21.88
CA CYS A 93 -10.79 30.72 -21.98
C CYS A 93 -10.41 30.87 -23.47
N LEU A 94 -10.27 32.11 -23.96
CA LEU A 94 -9.95 32.40 -25.35
C LEU A 94 -8.51 32.08 -25.77
N VAL A 95 -7.61 31.96 -24.78
CA VAL A 95 -6.18 31.60 -24.96
C VAL A 95 -5.78 30.63 -23.88
N ASP A 96 -4.98 29.63 -24.22
CA ASP A 96 -4.46 28.63 -23.28
C ASP A 96 -3.37 29.22 -22.33
N ASN A 97 -3.76 30.18 -21.53
CA ASN A 97 -2.92 30.76 -20.52
C ASN A 97 -3.00 29.93 -19.23
N VAL A 98 -2.27 28.82 -19.20
CA VAL A 98 -2.09 28.04 -17.97
C VAL A 98 -1.15 28.82 -17.05
N ILE A 99 -1.66 29.31 -15.93
CA ILE A 99 -0.88 30.03 -14.92
C ILE A 99 -0.33 29.11 -13.83
N ASP A 100 -0.92 27.94 -13.67
CA ASP A 100 -0.48 26.95 -12.69
C ASP A 100 -0.98 25.55 -13.10
N SER A 101 -0.10 24.58 -13.02
CA SER A 101 -0.41 23.17 -13.28
C SER A 101 0.49 22.25 -12.47
N GLY A 102 0.01 21.05 -12.19
CA GLY A 102 0.79 20.04 -11.51
C GLY A 102 -0.04 18.84 -11.10
N ASN A 103 0.61 17.90 -10.47
CA ASN A 103 -0.08 16.79 -9.82
C ASN A 103 -0.86 17.28 -8.61
N LEU A 104 -1.94 16.58 -8.26
CA LEU A 104 -2.65 16.85 -7.02
C LEU A 104 -1.70 16.67 -5.84
N SER A 105 -1.73 17.62 -4.91
CA SER A 105 -0.86 17.61 -3.73
C SER A 105 -1.46 16.80 -2.58
N SER A 106 -0.60 16.19 -1.78
CA SER A 106 -0.98 15.55 -0.52
C SER A 106 -1.17 16.61 0.60
N PRO A 107 -2.21 16.53 1.43
CA PRO A 107 -3.31 15.58 1.35
C PRO A 107 -4.34 15.96 0.26
N LEU A 108 -4.93 14.96 -0.37
CA LEU A 108 -6.09 15.16 -1.25
C LEU A 108 -7.37 15.07 -0.42
N GLU A 109 -8.19 16.10 -0.48
CA GLU A 109 -9.49 16.12 0.20
C GLU A 109 -10.61 15.80 -0.79
N LEU A 110 -11.32 14.71 -0.51
CA LEU A 110 -12.53 14.29 -1.21
C LEU A 110 -13.74 14.46 -0.30
N LYS A 111 -14.87 14.77 -0.90
CA LYS A 111 -16.18 14.72 -0.25
C LYS A 111 -17.13 13.92 -1.13
N PHE A 112 -17.81 12.94 -0.54
CA PHE A 112 -18.94 12.28 -1.21
C PHE A 112 -20.14 12.28 -0.27
N LYS A 113 -21.21 12.94 -0.71
CA LYS A 113 -22.40 13.19 0.10
C LYS A 113 -22.03 13.90 1.41
N ASN A 114 -22.29 13.27 2.56
CA ASN A 114 -22.03 13.83 3.88
C ASN A 114 -20.68 13.39 4.49
N GLU A 115 -19.88 12.58 3.75
CA GLU A 115 -18.61 12.05 4.22
C GLU A 115 -17.44 12.82 3.59
N ASN A 116 -16.45 13.14 4.42
CA ASN A 116 -15.19 13.72 3.98
C ASN A 116 -14.08 12.67 4.08
N TYR A 117 -13.16 12.70 3.12
CA TYR A 117 -12.01 11.81 3.04
C TYR A 117 -10.77 12.65 2.81
N THR A 118 -9.77 12.50 3.67
CA THR A 118 -8.46 13.12 3.47
C THR A 118 -7.47 12.02 3.12
N LEU A 119 -6.98 12.01 1.90
CA LEU A 119 -6.12 10.96 1.36
C LEU A 119 -4.68 11.46 1.31
N TYR A 120 -3.77 10.64 1.75
CA TYR A 120 -2.34 10.89 1.60
C TYR A 120 -1.77 10.03 0.48
N GLY A 121 -0.83 10.57 -0.27
CA GLY A 121 -0.22 9.88 -1.40
C GLY A 121 0.97 10.66 -1.95
N ASP A 122 1.69 10.05 -2.89
CA ASP A 122 2.85 10.62 -3.56
C ASP A 122 2.56 10.80 -5.04
N ASP A 123 3.20 11.79 -5.64
CA ASP A 123 3.16 12.08 -7.08
C ASP A 123 1.76 12.14 -7.69
N GLY A 124 0.82 12.74 -6.94
CA GLY A 124 -0.57 12.87 -7.36
C GLY A 124 -1.39 11.58 -7.34
N GLN A 125 -0.87 10.49 -6.77
CA GLN A 125 -1.57 9.22 -6.61
C GLN A 125 -1.97 8.98 -5.15
N PHE A 126 -3.26 8.69 -4.91
CA PHE A 126 -3.85 8.55 -3.58
C PHE A 126 -4.64 7.26 -3.46
N ILE A 127 -4.42 6.50 -2.39
CA ILE A 127 -5.13 5.24 -2.12
C ILE A 127 -6.56 5.55 -1.70
N LEU A 128 -7.52 4.84 -2.31
CA LEU A 128 -8.94 4.98 -1.98
C LEU A 128 -9.30 4.07 -0.79
N PRO A 129 -9.87 4.63 0.29
CA PRO A 129 -10.32 3.85 1.43
C PRO A 129 -11.48 2.92 1.05
N ASN A 130 -11.55 1.77 1.68
CA ASN A 130 -12.67 0.83 1.50
C ASN A 130 -14.04 1.46 1.73
N LYS A 131 -14.14 2.31 2.76
CA LYS A 131 -15.39 3.04 3.07
C LYS A 131 -15.86 3.85 1.87
N PHE A 132 -14.95 4.58 1.21
CA PHE A 132 -15.25 5.36 0.01
C PHE A 132 -15.67 4.44 -1.16
N VAL A 133 -14.86 3.40 -1.44
CA VAL A 133 -15.14 2.46 -2.53
C VAL A 133 -16.48 1.75 -2.36
N ASN A 134 -16.79 1.29 -1.13
CA ASN A 134 -18.07 0.66 -0.83
C ASN A 134 -19.24 1.64 -0.94
N GLN A 135 -19.06 2.88 -0.51
CA GLN A 135 -20.10 3.90 -0.60
C GLN A 135 -20.42 4.24 -2.08
N ILE A 136 -19.40 4.36 -2.94
CA ILE A 136 -19.60 4.53 -4.39
C ILE A 136 -20.23 3.27 -5.01
N LYS A 137 -19.72 2.08 -4.66
CA LYS A 137 -20.24 0.80 -5.16
C LYS A 137 -21.74 0.64 -4.91
N ASP A 138 -22.20 0.97 -3.71
CA ASP A 138 -23.56 0.69 -3.27
C ASP A 138 -24.53 1.87 -3.49
N THR A 139 -24.03 3.01 -3.98
CA THR A 139 -24.88 4.19 -4.23
C THR A 139 -25.87 3.98 -5.36
N GLN A 140 -27.06 4.58 -5.21
CA GLN A 140 -28.06 4.74 -6.28
C GLN A 140 -28.17 6.21 -6.73
N ASP A 141 -27.57 7.13 -5.98
CA ASP A 141 -27.51 8.54 -6.29
C ASP A 141 -26.06 8.93 -6.57
N PHE A 142 -25.74 9.31 -7.79
CA PHE A 142 -24.40 9.56 -8.29
C PHE A 142 -23.91 11.00 -8.08
N LYS A 143 -24.72 11.82 -7.37
CA LYS A 143 -24.40 13.22 -7.06
C LYS A 143 -23.50 13.34 -5.83
N GLY A 144 -22.79 14.46 -5.76
CA GLY A 144 -22.15 14.93 -4.54
C GLY A 144 -20.72 14.48 -4.33
N LEU A 145 -20.06 13.86 -5.34
CA LEU A 145 -18.62 13.68 -5.30
C LEU A 145 -17.92 14.98 -5.68
N SER A 146 -16.96 15.40 -4.87
CA SER A 146 -16.15 16.58 -5.15
C SER A 146 -14.76 16.41 -4.54
N LEU A 147 -13.80 17.15 -5.08
CA LEU A 147 -12.46 17.24 -4.52
C LEU A 147 -12.07 18.70 -4.29
N ARG A 148 -11.15 18.93 -3.35
CA ARG A 148 -10.63 20.26 -3.06
C ARG A 148 -9.24 20.41 -3.64
N ILE A 149 -9.06 21.46 -4.44
CA ILE A 149 -7.78 21.88 -5.00
C ILE A 149 -7.48 23.27 -4.47
N LYS A 150 -6.38 23.41 -3.73
CA LYS A 150 -6.08 24.67 -3.03
C LYS A 150 -7.32 25.04 -2.18
N ASN A 151 -7.88 26.21 -2.34
CA ASN A 151 -9.07 26.65 -1.60
C ASN A 151 -10.38 26.52 -2.41
N ARG A 152 -10.43 25.64 -3.41
CA ARG A 152 -11.56 25.48 -4.31
C ARG A 152 -12.11 24.07 -4.29
N VAL A 153 -13.42 23.96 -4.27
CA VAL A 153 -14.14 22.69 -4.41
C VAL A 153 -14.57 22.52 -5.86
N ILE A 154 -14.13 21.43 -6.47
CA ILE A 154 -14.45 21.07 -7.86
C ILE A 154 -15.35 19.82 -7.79
N PRO A 155 -16.58 19.88 -8.35
CA PRO A 155 -17.45 18.73 -8.42
C PRO A 155 -16.89 17.72 -9.43
N ILE A 156 -17.09 16.43 -9.17
CA ILE A 156 -16.86 15.34 -10.11
C ILE A 156 -18.21 14.96 -10.73
N GLY A 157 -18.23 14.75 -12.05
CA GLY A 157 -19.45 14.52 -12.82
C GLY A 157 -20.21 13.25 -12.36
N GLU A 158 -21.54 13.30 -12.46
CA GLU A 158 -22.42 12.17 -12.10
C GLU A 158 -22.14 10.93 -12.96
N GLU A 159 -21.81 11.12 -14.25
CA GLU A 159 -21.48 10.05 -15.17
C GLU A 159 -20.22 9.30 -14.71
N THR A 160 -19.21 10.01 -14.23
CA THR A 160 -18.00 9.41 -13.66
C THR A 160 -18.36 8.55 -12.44
N VAL A 161 -19.16 9.07 -11.52
CA VAL A 161 -19.57 8.33 -10.31
C VAL A 161 -20.39 7.09 -10.67
N GLU A 162 -21.27 7.16 -11.69
CA GLU A 162 -22.00 6.00 -12.22
C GLU A 162 -21.05 4.93 -12.74
N LYS A 163 -20.07 5.32 -13.58
CA LYS A 163 -19.08 4.36 -14.11
C LYS A 163 -18.20 3.76 -13.03
N LEU A 164 -17.83 4.55 -12.02
CA LEU A 164 -17.13 4.04 -10.84
C LEU A 164 -17.98 3.02 -10.07
N SER A 165 -19.27 3.29 -9.87
CA SER A 165 -20.18 2.33 -9.22
C SER A 165 -20.22 0.99 -9.99
N ILE A 166 -20.36 1.05 -11.32
CA ILE A 166 -20.35 -0.14 -12.19
C ILE A 166 -19.01 -0.86 -12.12
N LEU A 167 -17.90 -0.13 -12.23
CA LEU A 167 -16.55 -0.66 -12.14
C LEU A 167 -16.35 -1.39 -10.81
N TYR A 168 -16.70 -0.75 -9.70
CA TYR A 168 -16.49 -1.32 -8.38
C TYR A 168 -17.39 -2.53 -8.10
N LYS A 169 -18.60 -2.57 -8.62
CA LYS A 169 -19.48 -3.77 -8.50
C LYS A 169 -18.91 -5.02 -9.20
N LYS A 170 -18.27 -4.84 -10.35
CA LYS A 170 -17.85 -5.97 -11.19
C LYS A 170 -16.37 -6.33 -11.07
N SER A 171 -15.50 -5.35 -10.85
CA SER A 171 -14.05 -5.58 -10.87
C SER A 171 -13.41 -5.71 -9.48
N LEU A 172 -14.16 -5.43 -8.40
CA LEU A 172 -13.67 -5.68 -7.05
C LEU A 172 -13.47 -7.18 -6.85
N LYS A 173 -12.23 -7.61 -6.96
CA LYS A 173 -11.87 -9.00 -6.67
C LYS A 173 -12.05 -9.27 -5.18
N LYS A 174 -12.81 -10.31 -4.86
CA LYS A 174 -12.82 -10.88 -3.52
C LYS A 174 -11.61 -11.80 -3.41
N TRP A 175 -10.62 -11.41 -2.61
CA TRP A 175 -9.48 -12.25 -2.30
C TRP A 175 -9.86 -13.25 -1.22
N GLU A 176 -9.42 -14.49 -1.38
CA GLU A 176 -9.49 -15.45 -0.27
C GLU A 176 -8.43 -15.07 0.76
N VAL A 177 -8.83 -15.07 2.03
CA VAL A 177 -7.92 -14.77 3.13
C VAL A 177 -6.92 -15.92 3.25
N PRO A 178 -5.60 -15.68 3.09
CA PRO A 178 -4.62 -16.75 3.11
C PRO A 178 -4.45 -17.32 4.52
N ASN A 179 -4.23 -18.64 4.57
CA ASN A 179 -3.84 -19.34 5.79
C ASN A 179 -2.32 -19.55 5.75
N PHE A 180 -1.61 -19.12 6.77
CA PHE A 180 -0.18 -19.39 6.91
C PHE A 180 0.28 -19.44 8.37
N LYS A 181 1.46 -20.02 8.57
CA LYS A 181 2.06 -20.16 9.89
C LYS A 181 3.24 -19.19 10.01
N ILE A 182 3.29 -18.47 11.14
CA ILE A 182 4.46 -17.74 11.59
C ILE A 182 5.17 -18.60 12.62
N LEU A 183 6.50 -18.66 12.55
CA LEU A 183 7.33 -19.36 13.50
C LEU A 183 8.04 -18.35 14.42
N ALA A 184 8.16 -18.68 15.70
CA ALA A 184 9.08 -17.98 16.57
C ALA A 184 10.51 -18.14 16.04
N LYS A 185 11.28 -17.07 16.05
CA LYS A 185 12.66 -17.02 15.56
C LYS A 185 13.60 -16.74 16.72
N ASP A 186 14.84 -17.18 16.61
CA ASP A 186 15.89 -16.76 17.51
C ASP A 186 16.24 -15.29 17.25
N VAL A 187 16.19 -14.46 18.28
CA VAL A 187 16.53 -13.04 18.25
C VAL A 187 17.54 -12.73 19.36
N GLU A 188 18.33 -11.71 19.14
CA GLU A 188 19.29 -11.20 20.10
C GLU A 188 18.72 -9.93 20.73
N GLU A 189 18.58 -9.92 22.05
CA GLU A 189 18.15 -8.72 22.79
C GLU A 189 19.24 -7.67 22.70
N ASP A 190 18.85 -6.40 22.49
CA ASP A 190 19.75 -5.23 22.38
C ASP A 190 20.85 -5.37 21.31
N ALA A 191 20.51 -5.98 20.18
CA ALA A 191 21.45 -6.14 19.08
C ALA A 191 21.91 -4.79 18.53
N SER A 192 23.17 -4.66 18.12
CA SER A 192 23.65 -3.45 17.49
C SER A 192 22.92 -3.21 16.15
N ILE A 193 22.76 -1.94 15.74
CA ILE A 193 22.17 -1.59 14.43
C ILE A 193 22.89 -2.30 13.29
N LYS A 194 24.22 -2.45 13.39
CA LYS A 194 25.03 -3.16 12.42
C LYS A 194 24.64 -4.63 12.32
N ASP A 195 24.40 -5.27 13.47
CA ASP A 195 24.00 -6.69 13.51
C ASP A 195 22.59 -6.88 12.99
N ILE A 196 21.65 -6.00 13.39
CA ILE A 196 20.28 -5.98 12.85
C ILE A 196 20.32 -5.81 11.32
N ALA A 197 21.07 -4.84 10.81
CA ALA A 197 21.20 -4.60 9.38
C ALA A 197 21.78 -5.83 8.65
N SER A 198 22.86 -6.41 9.17
CA SER A 198 23.52 -7.57 8.55
C SER A 198 22.63 -8.81 8.48
N LYS A 199 21.78 -9.02 9.51
CA LYS A 199 20.85 -10.16 9.61
C LYS A 199 19.54 -9.93 8.84
N SER A 200 19.10 -8.67 8.71
CA SER A 200 17.78 -8.34 8.18
C SER A 200 17.80 -7.95 6.71
N LEU A 201 18.78 -7.17 6.25
CA LEU A 201 18.86 -6.71 4.86
C LEU A 201 18.85 -7.83 3.81
N PRO A 202 19.53 -8.99 4.02
CA PRO A 202 19.45 -10.10 3.06
C PRO A 202 18.04 -10.69 2.90
N LYS A 203 17.12 -10.40 3.82
CA LYS A 203 15.72 -10.89 3.83
C LYS A 203 14.72 -9.88 3.29
N VAL A 204 15.23 -8.72 2.88
CA VAL A 204 14.46 -7.65 2.23
C VAL A 204 14.72 -7.69 0.72
N VAL A 205 13.69 -7.46 -0.06
CA VAL A 205 13.75 -7.54 -1.52
C VAL A 205 13.23 -6.26 -2.17
N THR A 206 13.72 -5.98 -3.36
CA THR A 206 13.14 -4.98 -4.26
C THR A 206 11.99 -5.61 -5.04
N ILE A 207 10.86 -4.93 -5.11
CA ILE A 207 9.73 -5.31 -5.95
C ILE A 207 9.59 -4.26 -7.04
N LYS A 208 9.62 -4.72 -8.30
CA LYS A 208 9.37 -3.90 -9.48
C LYS A 208 8.06 -4.34 -10.12
N SER A 209 7.18 -3.40 -10.36
CA SER A 209 5.89 -3.58 -11.03
C SER A 209 5.73 -2.54 -12.12
N SER A 210 4.64 -2.61 -12.89
CA SER A 210 4.27 -1.56 -13.86
C SER A 210 4.03 -0.19 -13.23
N ARG A 211 3.84 -0.13 -11.91
CA ARG A 211 3.60 1.12 -11.16
C ARG A 211 4.87 1.77 -10.63
N GLY A 212 5.98 1.07 -10.66
CA GLY A 212 7.24 1.56 -10.11
C GLY A 212 7.97 0.51 -9.29
N GLN A 213 8.67 0.98 -8.30
CA GLN A 213 9.52 0.16 -7.46
C GLN A 213 9.20 0.40 -5.98
N GLY A 214 9.20 -0.67 -5.20
CA GLY A 214 9.08 -0.66 -3.75
C GLY A 214 9.88 -1.78 -3.12
N THR A 215 9.62 -2.00 -1.86
CA THR A 215 10.29 -3.01 -1.04
C THR A 215 9.29 -4.09 -0.59
N GLY A 216 9.79 -5.27 -0.30
CA GLY A 216 9.06 -6.34 0.38
C GLY A 216 9.97 -7.14 1.30
N PHE A 217 9.38 -7.95 2.16
CA PHE A 217 10.12 -8.81 3.08
C PHE A 217 9.41 -10.14 3.30
N PHE A 218 10.17 -11.20 3.57
CA PHE A 218 9.62 -12.52 3.81
C PHE A 218 9.08 -12.63 5.24
N ILE A 219 7.84 -13.15 5.35
CA ILE A 219 7.10 -13.31 6.61
C ILE A 219 7.05 -14.75 7.12
N ASN A 220 7.34 -15.72 6.26
CA ASN A 220 7.53 -17.12 6.63
C ASN A 220 8.60 -17.81 5.77
N ASP A 221 9.01 -18.99 6.17
CA ASP A 221 10.04 -19.76 5.46
C ASP A 221 9.48 -20.56 4.27
N ASP A 222 8.18 -20.41 3.97
CA ASP A 222 7.51 -21.01 2.81
C ASP A 222 7.43 -20.05 1.60
N GLY A 223 8.14 -18.93 1.63
CA GLY A 223 8.23 -17.97 0.54
C GLY A 223 7.04 -17.01 0.45
N LEU A 224 6.37 -16.71 1.57
CA LEU A 224 5.41 -15.62 1.61
C LEU A 224 6.12 -14.30 1.84
N LEU A 225 5.85 -13.37 0.95
CA LEU A 225 6.41 -12.03 0.93
C LEU A 225 5.30 -11.01 1.19
N MET A 226 5.57 -10.04 2.05
CA MET A 226 4.67 -8.94 2.35
C MET A 226 5.20 -7.62 1.78
N THR A 227 4.30 -6.79 1.30
CA THR A 227 4.59 -5.44 0.75
C THR A 227 3.36 -4.55 0.84
N ASN A 228 3.46 -3.29 0.42
CA ASN A 228 2.28 -2.45 0.28
C ASN A 228 1.45 -2.80 -0.97
N ARG A 229 0.14 -2.60 -0.87
CA ARG A 229 -0.80 -2.71 -1.99
C ARG A 229 -0.43 -1.75 -3.13
N HIS A 230 -0.11 -0.50 -2.82
CA HIS A 230 0.23 0.50 -3.83
C HIS A 230 1.50 0.14 -4.62
N VAL A 231 2.42 -0.64 -4.07
CA VAL A 231 3.64 -1.11 -4.76
C VAL A 231 3.30 -2.08 -5.88
N ILE A 232 2.34 -2.99 -5.67
CA ILE A 232 1.99 -4.04 -6.63
C ILE A 232 0.81 -3.68 -7.52
N GLY A 233 -0.06 -2.77 -7.07
CA GLY A 233 -1.36 -2.53 -7.70
C GLY A 233 -2.40 -3.59 -7.39
N SER A 234 -3.55 -3.47 -8.07
CA SER A 234 -4.75 -4.28 -7.81
C SER A 234 -4.99 -5.41 -8.79
N GLY A 235 -4.20 -5.51 -9.86
CA GLY A 235 -4.41 -6.47 -10.95
C GLY A 235 -4.22 -7.92 -10.51
N LYS A 236 -5.04 -8.84 -11.10
CA LYS A 236 -4.90 -10.30 -10.91
C LYS A 236 -3.59 -10.86 -11.47
N LYS A 237 -3.12 -10.27 -12.56
CA LYS A 237 -1.88 -10.65 -13.25
C LYS A 237 -0.96 -9.44 -13.19
N VAL A 238 -0.19 -9.36 -12.14
CA VAL A 238 0.88 -8.37 -12.04
C VAL A 238 2.18 -9.12 -12.27
N ASN A 239 2.87 -8.81 -13.36
CA ASN A 239 4.22 -9.32 -13.55
C ASN A 239 5.14 -8.61 -12.56
N LEU A 240 5.40 -9.29 -11.46
CA LEU A 240 6.30 -8.79 -10.42
C LEU A 240 7.71 -9.33 -10.70
N GLN A 241 8.66 -8.44 -10.78
CA GLN A 241 10.07 -8.78 -10.68
C GLN A 241 10.52 -8.53 -9.25
N ILE A 242 10.90 -9.61 -8.58
CA ILE A 242 11.41 -9.57 -7.21
C ILE A 242 12.92 -9.76 -7.28
N GLU A 243 13.66 -8.82 -6.73
CA GLU A 243 15.13 -8.86 -6.73
C GLU A 243 15.66 -8.91 -5.31
N THR A 244 16.44 -9.93 -5.00
CA THR A 244 17.04 -10.11 -3.68
C THR A 244 18.25 -9.19 -3.47
N ALA A 245 18.72 -9.05 -2.25
CA ALA A 245 19.92 -8.29 -1.92
C ALA A 245 21.20 -8.79 -2.66
N THR A 246 21.21 -10.05 -3.10
CA THR A 246 22.30 -10.65 -3.86
C THR A 246 22.14 -10.47 -5.38
N GLY A 247 21.08 -9.78 -5.83
CA GLY A 247 20.78 -9.58 -7.24
C GLY A 247 20.05 -10.75 -7.91
N ALA A 248 19.69 -11.81 -7.16
CA ALA A 248 18.90 -12.90 -7.72
C ALA A 248 17.48 -12.43 -8.06
N LYS A 249 17.00 -12.78 -9.25
CA LYS A 249 15.66 -12.44 -9.75
C LYS A 249 14.71 -13.60 -9.47
N LEU A 250 13.64 -13.28 -8.79
CA LEU A 250 12.57 -14.21 -8.44
C LEU A 250 11.26 -13.76 -9.09
N SER A 251 10.34 -14.68 -9.26
CA SER A 251 8.96 -14.41 -9.65
C SER A 251 8.01 -14.79 -8.51
N GLY A 252 6.82 -14.24 -8.52
CA GLY A 252 5.82 -14.57 -7.51
C GLY A 252 4.42 -14.16 -7.95
N ASP A 253 3.44 -14.81 -7.33
CA ASP A 253 2.02 -14.58 -7.59
C ASP A 253 1.39 -13.82 -6.42
N VAL A 254 0.63 -12.78 -6.71
CA VAL A 254 -0.16 -12.07 -5.70
C VAL A 254 -1.29 -12.99 -5.25
N ILE A 255 -1.25 -13.40 -3.99
CA ILE A 255 -2.25 -14.29 -3.39
C ILE A 255 -3.29 -13.54 -2.54
N TYR A 256 -2.93 -12.34 -2.04
CA TYR A 256 -3.84 -11.53 -1.25
C TYR A 256 -3.53 -10.04 -1.40
N VAL A 257 -4.58 -9.24 -1.48
CA VAL A 257 -4.51 -7.77 -1.42
C VAL A 257 -5.56 -7.30 -0.42
N SER A 258 -5.12 -6.63 0.63
CA SER A 258 -6.05 -6.05 1.59
C SER A 258 -6.80 -4.88 0.96
N ARG A 259 -8.10 -4.79 1.29
CA ARG A 259 -8.90 -3.64 0.90
C ARG A 259 -9.05 -2.63 2.03
N GLU A 260 -8.77 -3.04 3.23
CA GLU A 260 -8.89 -2.17 4.40
C GLU A 260 -7.63 -1.36 4.63
N ASP A 261 -6.49 -1.99 4.36
CA ASP A 261 -5.19 -1.39 4.58
C ASP A 261 -4.27 -1.53 3.36
N ASP A 262 -3.17 -0.80 3.38
CA ASP A 262 -2.22 -0.75 2.28
C ASP A 262 -1.19 -1.88 2.37
N PHE A 263 -1.65 -3.14 2.31
CA PHE A 263 -0.74 -4.28 2.23
C PHE A 263 -1.20 -5.37 1.26
N ALA A 264 -0.26 -6.18 0.82
CA ALA A 264 -0.47 -7.33 -0.04
C ALA A 264 0.49 -8.47 0.32
N ILE A 265 0.09 -9.69 -0.03
CA ILE A 265 0.89 -10.91 0.17
C ILE A 265 1.14 -11.57 -1.18
N ILE A 266 2.39 -11.89 -1.41
CA ILE A 266 2.90 -12.53 -2.62
C ILE A 266 3.45 -13.90 -2.24
N LYS A 267 3.12 -14.93 -3.00
CA LYS A 267 3.78 -16.23 -2.96
C LYS A 267 4.91 -16.25 -3.96
N VAL A 268 6.13 -16.33 -3.49
CA VAL A 268 7.33 -16.43 -4.34
C VAL A 268 7.46 -17.86 -4.87
N ASN A 269 7.78 -17.97 -6.15
CA ASN A 269 7.92 -19.25 -6.85
C ASN A 269 9.31 -19.87 -6.61
N GLY A 270 9.36 -21.20 -6.58
CA GLY A 270 10.59 -21.95 -6.32
C GLY A 270 10.94 -22.02 -4.82
N ASN A 271 12.18 -22.42 -4.52
CA ASN A 271 12.64 -22.67 -3.16
C ASN A 271 13.91 -21.88 -2.79
N ASN A 272 14.43 -21.06 -3.72
CA ASN A 272 15.67 -20.33 -3.54
C ASN A 272 15.39 -18.85 -3.17
N TYR A 273 14.72 -18.65 -2.05
CA TYR A 273 14.42 -17.33 -1.51
C TYR A 273 14.98 -17.18 -0.09
N PRO A 274 15.17 -15.93 0.40
CA PRO A 274 15.64 -15.66 1.75
C PRO A 274 14.71 -16.22 2.82
N LYS A 275 15.28 -16.53 3.99
CA LYS A 275 14.50 -16.87 5.19
C LYS A 275 13.68 -15.66 5.67
N ALA A 276 12.59 -15.93 6.40
CA ALA A 276 11.75 -14.90 6.96
C ALA A 276 12.46 -14.05 8.03
N LEU A 277 12.01 -12.80 8.15
CA LEU A 277 12.30 -11.96 9.31
C LEU A 277 11.55 -12.46 10.55
N PRO A 278 12.08 -12.25 11.76
CA PRO A 278 11.29 -12.42 12.98
C PRO A 278 10.17 -11.39 13.00
N ILE A 279 8.96 -11.80 13.39
CA ILE A 279 7.77 -10.95 13.45
C ILE A 279 7.41 -10.73 14.92
N CYS A 280 7.17 -9.49 15.31
CA CYS A 280 6.60 -9.14 16.60
C CYS A 280 5.07 -9.32 16.54
N TYR A 281 4.56 -10.45 16.99
CA TYR A 281 3.14 -10.80 16.87
C TYR A 281 2.36 -10.72 18.18
N ALA A 282 3.01 -10.39 19.29
CA ALA A 282 2.41 -10.43 20.63
C ALA A 282 2.33 -9.08 21.34
N SER A 283 3.18 -8.10 20.98
CA SER A 283 3.26 -6.80 21.64
C SER A 283 3.18 -5.64 20.63
N TYR A 284 2.39 -4.62 20.95
CA TYR A 284 2.38 -3.37 20.21
C TYR A 284 3.55 -2.49 20.65
N PRO A 285 4.16 -1.74 19.70
CA PRO A 285 5.22 -0.82 20.04
C PRO A 285 4.70 0.36 20.87
N VAL A 286 5.55 0.89 21.75
CA VAL A 286 5.23 2.06 22.57
C VAL A 286 6.09 3.27 22.18
N PRO A 287 5.61 4.51 22.38
CA PRO A 287 6.39 5.71 22.11
C PRO A 287 7.73 5.73 22.85
N GLY A 288 8.79 6.09 22.13
CA GLY A 288 10.16 6.11 22.64
C GLY A 288 11.01 4.88 22.29
N GLU A 289 10.39 3.79 21.84
CA GLU A 289 11.14 2.61 21.35
C GLU A 289 11.94 2.93 20.09
N GLU A 290 13.17 2.43 20.05
CA GLU A 290 14.02 2.56 18.88
C GLU A 290 13.50 1.70 17.72
N VAL A 291 13.50 2.26 16.51
CA VAL A 291 13.06 1.59 15.30
C VAL A 291 14.02 1.82 14.14
N ILE A 292 14.05 0.85 13.24
CA ILE A 292 14.85 0.88 12.02
C ILE A 292 13.93 0.56 10.84
N ALA A 293 13.80 1.48 9.90
CA ALA A 293 13.12 1.23 8.64
C ALA A 293 14.11 0.68 7.62
N LEU A 294 13.78 -0.47 7.03
CA LEU A 294 14.58 -1.13 6.02
C LEU A 294 13.93 -0.99 4.65
N GLY A 295 14.75 -0.79 3.60
CA GLY A 295 14.24 -0.64 2.25
C GLY A 295 15.30 -0.87 1.18
N SER A 296 14.81 -0.90 -0.07
CA SER A 296 15.65 -1.05 -1.27
C SER A 296 15.27 0.01 -2.32
N PRO A 297 15.55 1.32 -2.04
CA PRO A 297 15.09 2.40 -2.91
C PRO A 297 15.88 2.48 -4.22
N ARG A 298 15.15 2.66 -5.35
CA ARG A 298 15.65 3.10 -6.68
C ARG A 298 16.97 2.46 -7.16
N GLY A 299 17.14 1.15 -6.94
CA GLY A 299 18.37 0.46 -7.38
C GLY A 299 19.58 0.65 -6.45
N LEU A 300 19.42 1.39 -5.36
CA LEU A 300 20.31 1.37 -4.21
C LEU A 300 19.78 0.30 -3.27
N SER A 301 20.28 -0.92 -3.41
CA SER A 301 19.96 -2.01 -2.49
C SER A 301 20.39 -1.64 -1.07
N ASN A 302 19.56 -2.03 -0.06
CA ASN A 302 19.97 -2.02 1.34
C ASN A 302 20.10 -0.64 1.98
N THR A 303 19.02 0.13 1.98
CA THR A 303 18.93 1.39 2.74
C THR A 303 18.34 1.13 4.12
N ILE A 304 18.93 1.73 5.14
CA ILE A 304 18.42 1.74 6.51
C ILE A 304 18.26 3.19 6.99
N THR A 305 17.19 3.44 7.73
CA THR A 305 17.00 4.71 8.47
C THR A 305 16.60 4.38 9.90
N ARG A 306 17.11 5.15 10.85
CA ARG A 306 16.88 4.94 12.29
C ARG A 306 16.03 6.08 12.84
N GLY A 307 15.21 5.76 13.81
CA GLY A 307 14.42 6.71 14.58
C GLY A 307 13.80 6.05 15.80
N ILE A 308 12.72 6.65 16.28
CA ILE A 308 11.92 6.13 17.39
C ILE A 308 10.45 6.02 16.99
N VAL A 309 9.68 5.26 17.74
CA VAL A 309 8.23 5.36 17.74
C VAL A 309 7.85 6.70 18.35
N SER A 310 7.40 7.64 17.51
CA SER A 310 6.94 8.96 17.98
C SER A 310 5.53 8.89 18.58
N ALA A 311 4.67 8.02 18.04
CA ALA A 311 3.34 7.74 18.56
C ALA A 311 2.80 6.43 18.01
N PHE A 312 1.97 5.75 18.80
CA PHE A 312 1.14 4.64 18.33
C PHE A 312 -0.31 5.10 18.24
N ARG A 313 -0.86 5.05 17.03
CA ARG A 313 -2.20 5.55 16.75
C ARG A 313 -3.13 4.39 16.44
N ARG A 314 -3.99 4.07 17.40
CA ARG A 314 -4.94 2.95 17.29
C ARG A 314 -5.96 3.18 16.18
N SER A 315 -6.37 2.08 15.53
CA SER A 315 -7.49 2.07 14.59
C SER A 315 -8.72 2.77 15.19
N GLY A 316 -9.40 3.59 14.37
CA GLY A 316 -10.58 4.35 14.81
C GLY A 316 -10.29 5.62 15.61
N SER A 317 -9.05 5.89 16.03
CA SER A 317 -8.69 7.13 16.74
C SER A 317 -8.40 8.31 15.81
N PHE A 318 -8.44 8.09 14.51
CA PHE A 318 -8.25 9.14 13.50
C PHE A 318 -9.57 9.83 13.20
N SER A 319 -9.71 11.06 13.66
CA SER A 319 -10.68 11.97 13.12
C SER A 319 -10.16 12.44 11.76
N GLU A 320 -10.63 11.86 10.68
CA GLU A 320 -10.44 12.30 9.31
C GLU A 320 -9.06 12.02 8.67
N GLY A 321 -9.04 11.10 7.70
CA GLY A 321 -8.17 11.25 6.57
C GLY A 321 -6.91 10.40 6.45
N PHE A 322 -6.69 9.39 7.26
CA PHE A 322 -5.62 8.43 6.96
C PHE A 322 -6.14 7.30 6.05
N ALA A 323 -5.31 6.88 5.09
CA ALA A 323 -5.67 5.88 4.08
C ALA A 323 -5.88 4.46 4.65
N THR A 324 -5.74 4.28 5.95
CA THR A 324 -5.98 3.01 6.64
C THR A 324 -7.27 3.10 7.43
N THR A 325 -8.19 2.20 7.17
CA THR A 325 -9.49 2.15 7.86
C THR A 325 -9.55 1.06 8.92
N GLY A 326 -8.64 0.11 8.89
CA GLY A 326 -8.65 -1.10 9.71
C GLY A 326 -7.49 -1.25 10.69
N ALA A 327 -6.27 -0.85 10.32
CA ALA A 327 -5.06 -1.03 11.13
C ALA A 327 -4.62 0.22 11.89
N SER A 328 -3.93 0.01 13.00
CA SER A 328 -3.23 1.07 13.72
C SER A 328 -1.98 1.49 12.98
N LEU A 329 -1.57 2.75 13.16
CA LEU A 329 -0.36 3.31 12.57
C LEU A 329 0.72 3.55 13.62
N ILE A 330 1.94 3.20 13.27
CA ILE A 330 3.16 3.53 13.98
C ILE A 330 3.69 4.82 13.35
N GLN A 331 3.66 5.92 14.09
CA GLN A 331 4.31 7.15 13.68
C GLN A 331 5.78 7.11 14.11
N THR A 332 6.70 7.47 13.24
CA THR A 332 8.14 7.49 13.50
C THR A 332 8.82 8.71 12.87
N ASP A 333 9.95 9.11 13.41
CA ASP A 333 10.86 10.08 12.80
C ASP A 333 11.93 9.42 11.92
N ALA A 334 12.02 8.07 11.90
CA ALA A 334 12.82 7.34 10.93
C ALA A 334 12.37 7.71 9.51
N ALA A 335 13.29 8.16 8.65
CA ALA A 335 12.94 8.65 7.33
C ALA A 335 12.36 7.53 6.44
N ILE A 336 11.12 7.70 5.99
CA ILE A 336 10.46 6.85 4.99
C ILE A 336 10.38 7.64 3.69
N ASN A 337 11.06 7.13 2.67
CA ASN A 337 11.17 7.77 1.36
C ASN A 337 10.65 6.81 0.26
N PRO A 338 10.32 7.32 -0.94
CA PRO A 338 10.00 6.46 -2.08
C PRO A 338 11.06 5.38 -2.29
N GLY A 339 10.63 4.12 -2.24
CA GLY A 339 11.48 2.93 -2.28
C GLY A 339 11.56 2.15 -0.96
N ASN A 340 11.35 2.78 0.21
CA ASN A 340 11.19 2.06 1.48
C ASN A 340 9.76 1.54 1.67
N SER A 341 8.79 2.05 0.92
CA SER A 341 7.39 1.61 0.97
C SER A 341 7.29 0.11 0.73
N GLY A 342 6.54 -0.58 1.59
CA GLY A 342 6.41 -2.04 1.61
C GLY A 342 7.54 -2.77 2.35
N GLY A 343 8.59 -2.07 2.76
CA GLY A 343 9.65 -2.62 3.60
C GLY A 343 9.27 -2.71 5.07
N PRO A 344 10.01 -3.49 5.86
CA PRO A 344 9.72 -3.66 7.28
C PRO A 344 10.21 -2.46 8.11
N LEU A 345 9.42 -2.09 9.11
CA LEU A 345 9.87 -1.34 10.27
C LEU A 345 10.19 -2.37 11.37
N VAL A 346 11.42 -2.37 11.86
CA VAL A 346 11.86 -3.32 12.90
C VAL A 346 12.24 -2.61 14.20
N ASN A 347 12.08 -3.31 15.32
CA ASN A 347 12.53 -2.86 16.64
C ASN A 347 14.04 -3.11 16.88
N SER A 348 14.53 -2.81 18.08
CA SER A 348 15.94 -3.01 18.49
C SER A 348 16.42 -4.46 18.50
N ASN A 349 15.51 -5.44 18.39
CA ASN A 349 15.83 -6.86 18.27
C ASN A 349 15.79 -7.35 16.80
N GLY A 350 15.53 -6.44 15.84
CA GLY A 350 15.36 -6.79 14.43
C GLY A 350 14.03 -7.48 14.11
N GLU A 351 13.04 -7.39 14.98
CA GLU A 351 11.71 -7.95 14.80
C GLU A 351 10.78 -6.97 14.10
N VAL A 352 10.04 -7.44 13.11
CA VAL A 352 9.11 -6.61 12.35
C VAL A 352 7.93 -6.19 13.21
N ILE A 353 7.76 -4.90 13.40
CA ILE A 353 6.64 -4.28 14.11
C ILE A 353 5.63 -3.62 13.16
N GLY A 354 6.02 -3.34 11.91
CA GLY A 354 5.14 -2.70 10.93
C GLY A 354 5.67 -2.75 9.51
N ILE A 355 4.84 -2.27 8.57
CA ILE A 355 5.17 -2.07 7.16
C ILE A 355 5.28 -0.58 6.88
N ASN A 356 6.42 -0.11 6.41
CA ASN A 356 6.63 1.27 5.98
C ASN A 356 5.65 1.60 4.85
N THR A 357 4.89 2.70 4.95
CA THR A 357 3.88 3.00 3.95
C THR A 357 3.98 4.42 3.38
N PHE A 358 3.94 5.45 4.18
CA PHE A 358 3.97 6.82 3.66
C PHE A 358 4.58 7.84 4.63
N ALA A 359 5.03 8.97 4.06
CA ALA A 359 5.41 10.16 4.80
C ALA A 359 4.35 11.25 4.60
N LYS A 360 4.00 11.96 5.67
CA LYS A 360 3.19 13.17 5.56
C LYS A 360 4.11 14.35 5.33
N THR A 361 4.17 14.83 4.09
CA THR A 361 4.80 16.10 3.76
C THR A 361 3.73 17.18 3.71
N SER A 362 3.70 18.06 4.71
CA SER A 362 2.97 19.32 4.56
C SER A 362 3.91 20.33 3.88
N SER A 363 3.40 21.10 2.95
CA SER A 363 4.10 22.22 2.28
C SER A 363 4.43 23.36 3.26
N GLY A 364 5.01 23.05 4.40
CA GLY A 364 5.28 23.94 5.53
C GLY A 364 6.26 23.38 6.54
N GLY A 365 7.04 22.33 6.20
CA GLY A 365 8.24 21.99 6.96
C GLY A 365 8.08 21.10 8.19
N SER A 366 7.07 20.25 8.31
CA SER A 366 7.10 19.19 9.33
C SER A 366 7.88 17.99 8.82
N GLN A 367 9.17 17.96 9.08
CA GLN A 367 10.03 16.79 8.97
C GLN A 367 9.65 15.80 10.09
N GLY A 368 9.68 14.50 9.79
CA GLY A 368 9.53 13.45 10.81
C GLY A 368 8.11 12.91 11.04
N LEU A 369 7.17 13.12 10.12
CA LEU A 369 5.86 12.47 10.16
C LEU A 369 5.82 11.31 9.16
N ASN A 370 6.48 10.21 9.51
CA ASN A 370 6.49 8.99 8.74
C ASN A 370 5.62 7.94 9.42
N PHE A 371 5.03 7.05 8.65
CA PHE A 371 4.06 6.08 9.14
C PHE A 371 4.33 4.67 8.62
N ALA A 372 4.18 3.70 9.51
CA ALA A 372 4.12 2.29 9.18
C ALA A 372 2.79 1.69 9.68
N ILE A 373 2.25 0.72 8.95
CA ILE A 373 1.05 -0.03 9.36
C ILE A 373 1.48 -1.09 10.38
N SER A 374 0.76 -1.18 11.49
CA SER A 374 1.02 -2.17 12.55
C SER A 374 0.96 -3.60 12.02
N ILE A 375 2.02 -4.38 12.23
CA ILE A 375 2.06 -5.78 11.79
C ILE A 375 1.00 -6.63 12.52
N ILE A 376 0.73 -6.36 13.80
CA ILE A 376 -0.25 -7.12 14.58
C ILE A 376 -1.65 -6.97 13.98
N ASP A 377 -2.02 -5.75 13.58
CA ASP A 377 -3.34 -5.50 12.99
C ASP A 377 -3.46 -6.12 11.59
N ILE A 378 -2.36 -6.12 10.82
CA ILE A 378 -2.29 -6.85 9.55
C ILE A 378 -2.52 -8.35 9.77
N LEU A 379 -1.85 -8.94 10.78
CA LEU A 379 -1.98 -10.36 11.09
C LEU A 379 -3.38 -10.75 11.61
N GLN A 380 -4.18 -9.78 12.08
CA GLN A 380 -5.58 -10.01 12.44
C GLN A 380 -6.52 -10.08 11.22
N GLN A 381 -6.11 -9.47 10.10
CA GLN A 381 -6.90 -9.47 8.85
C GLN A 381 -6.66 -10.74 8.00
N VAL A 382 -5.70 -11.56 8.38
CA VAL A 382 -5.35 -12.82 7.70
C VAL A 382 -5.36 -13.99 8.69
N ASN A 383 -5.56 -15.20 8.18
CA ASN A 383 -5.62 -16.40 9.03
C ASN A 383 -4.20 -16.88 9.37
N VAL A 384 -3.65 -16.37 10.47
CA VAL A 384 -2.31 -16.71 10.92
C VAL A 384 -2.38 -17.70 12.07
N SER A 385 -1.78 -18.89 11.86
CA SER A 385 -1.45 -19.78 12.95
C SER A 385 -0.18 -19.27 13.64
N ARG A 386 -0.32 -18.84 14.89
CA ARG A 386 0.79 -18.41 15.73
C ARG A 386 1.45 -19.61 16.39
N PRO A 387 2.74 -19.54 16.76
CA PRO A 387 3.35 -20.57 17.57
C PRO A 387 2.57 -20.72 18.89
N GLU A 388 2.22 -21.94 19.25
CA GLU A 388 1.79 -22.20 20.62
C GLU A 388 2.97 -21.90 21.54
N ILE A 389 2.80 -20.91 22.38
CA ILE A 389 3.79 -20.55 23.42
C ILE A 389 3.68 -21.61 24.51
N ASN A 390 4.37 -22.71 24.33
CA ASN A 390 4.44 -23.75 25.33
C ASN A 390 5.70 -23.50 26.14
N SER A 391 5.56 -22.85 27.30
CA SER A 391 6.66 -22.63 28.30
C SER A 391 7.36 -23.91 28.70
N ASP A 392 6.72 -25.07 28.53
CA ASP A 392 7.24 -26.38 28.87
C ASP A 392 8.33 -26.89 27.91
N LYS A 393 8.57 -26.18 26.78
CA LYS A 393 9.60 -26.58 25.79
C LYS A 393 11.01 -26.03 26.08
N GLY A 394 11.22 -25.39 27.21
CA GLY A 394 12.56 -24.91 27.57
C GLY A 394 13.04 -23.67 26.83
N PHE A 395 12.13 -22.89 26.22
CA PHE A 395 12.44 -21.64 25.55
C PHE A 395 12.09 -20.45 26.44
N LYS A 396 12.94 -19.42 26.45
CA LYS A 396 12.63 -18.11 26.97
C LYS A 396 12.17 -17.24 25.78
N LEU A 397 10.96 -16.70 25.84
CA LEU A 397 10.41 -15.82 24.83
C LEU A 397 10.48 -14.37 25.31
N ASN A 398 10.69 -13.44 24.37
CA ASN A 398 10.52 -12.02 24.61
C ASN A 398 9.04 -11.59 24.49
N GLU A 399 8.77 -10.31 24.70
CA GLU A 399 7.43 -9.73 24.59
C GLU A 399 6.82 -9.83 23.17
N CYS A 400 7.65 -9.92 22.14
CA CYS A 400 7.23 -10.12 20.75
C CYS A 400 6.84 -11.57 20.42
N GLY A 401 7.16 -12.52 21.31
CA GLY A 401 6.92 -13.96 21.13
C GLY A 401 8.05 -14.72 20.43
N ASN A 402 9.21 -14.11 20.26
CA ASN A 402 10.39 -14.72 19.68
C ASN A 402 11.34 -15.29 20.75
N VAL A 403 12.22 -16.21 20.35
CA VAL A 403 13.12 -16.92 21.26
C VAL A 403 14.35 -16.05 21.56
N VAL A 404 14.59 -15.75 22.83
CA VAL A 404 15.77 -15.01 23.30
C VAL A 404 16.73 -15.87 24.14
N GLY A 405 16.39 -17.12 24.37
CA GLY A 405 17.24 -18.05 25.10
C GLY A 405 16.56 -19.39 25.34
N TYR A 406 17.34 -20.30 25.90
CA TYR A 406 16.90 -21.64 26.29
C TYR A 406 16.92 -21.77 27.81
N ILE A 407 15.84 -22.29 28.38
CA ILE A 407 15.80 -22.63 29.78
C ILE A 407 16.47 -24.01 29.92
N ALA A 408 17.55 -24.09 30.68
CA ALA A 408 18.17 -25.39 31.01
C ALA A 408 17.15 -26.25 31.80
N VAL A 409 16.58 -27.25 31.15
CA VAL A 409 15.72 -28.21 31.83
C VAL A 409 16.65 -29.19 32.58
N SER A 410 16.78 -28.98 33.86
CA SER A 410 17.48 -29.93 34.74
C SER A 410 16.63 -31.20 34.86
N TYR A 411 17.02 -32.26 34.16
CA TYR A 411 16.43 -33.59 34.34
C TYR A 411 16.86 -34.15 35.68
N THR A 412 16.19 -33.82 36.76
CA THR A 412 16.48 -34.36 38.10
C THR A 412 15.63 -35.57 38.47
N HIS A 413 14.96 -36.24 37.55
CA HIS A 413 14.24 -37.48 37.83
C HIS A 413 14.24 -38.45 36.64
N LEU A 414 15.40 -39.12 36.41
CA LEU A 414 15.42 -40.47 35.86
C LEU A 414 15.99 -41.39 36.94
N THR A 415 15.17 -41.80 37.91
CA THR A 415 15.41 -42.99 38.66
C THR A 415 15.19 -44.17 37.73
N LEU A 416 16.28 -44.78 37.26
CA LEU A 416 16.24 -46.07 36.61
C LEU A 416 15.57 -47.08 37.53
N PRO A 417 14.59 -47.88 37.08
CA PRO A 417 14.07 -48.96 37.90
C PRO A 417 15.19 -49.98 38.15
N THR A 418 15.48 -50.22 39.41
CA THR A 418 16.37 -51.27 39.86
C THR A 418 15.81 -52.61 39.39
N ILE A 419 16.45 -53.24 38.43
CA ILE A 419 16.17 -54.63 38.05
C ILE A 419 16.65 -55.48 39.24
N ARG A 420 15.73 -56.03 40.05
CA ARG A 420 16.00 -57.09 40.96
C ARG A 420 16.11 -58.40 40.13
N THR A 421 17.29 -58.93 40.00
CA THR A 421 17.50 -60.32 39.60
C THR A 421 17.10 -61.19 40.77
N VAL A 422 16.23 -62.17 40.53
CA VAL A 422 16.00 -63.36 41.34
C VAL A 422 16.69 -64.52 40.64
#